data_94da98cbf07d68ba0aaccf53a9695b3f
#
_entry.id   94da98cbf07d68ba0aaccf53a9695b3f
#
_cell.length_a   1.000
_cell.length_b   1.000
_cell.length_c   1.000
_cell.angle_alpha   90.00
_cell.angle_beta   90.00
_cell.angle_gamma   90.00
#
_symmetry.space_group_name_H-M   'P 1'
#
loop_
_entity.id
_entity.type
_entity.pdbx_description
1 polymer ?
#
loop_
_entity_poly.entity_id
_entity_poly.type
_entity_poly.pdbx_seq_one_letter_code
_entity_poly.pdbx_strand_id
1 'polypeptide(L)'
;MTPKLQRPFEMLATHVDYWPSYVDVLTIVLMVFILQNFLQTVPNVDVYDMMRLRQAQDDLEQALREEFSGEVLLGKIHFESSPNLLRVRFSEELLFPTKEYRLAEAGAQIMQRCAKVLGTVDESLYKKIQVEGHTDNVPLLGASYPSNNWQLSSARALDVVTHMTTHGIRPEKLSANAYGEFDPFAGNDDPQGQAQNRRIELLIVFSLPGRTTSSPSL
;
A
#
# COMPACT_ATOMS: atom_id res chain seq x y z
N MET A 1 35.77 90.05 46.65
CA MET A 1 36.03 88.62 47.06
C MET A 1 34.68 87.91 46.87
N THR A 2 34.56 87.19 45.81
CA THR A 2 33.33 86.38 45.52
C THR A 2 33.72 84.91 45.61
N PRO A 3 33.00 84.05 46.38
CA PRO A 3 33.35 82.65 46.50
C PRO A 3 32.82 81.88 45.20
N LYS A 4 33.71 81.06 44.68
CA LYS A 4 33.40 80.12 43.59
C LYS A 4 32.46 79.03 44.13
N LEU A 5 31.34 78.91 43.59
CA LEU A 5 30.43 77.73 43.75
C LEU A 5 31.07 76.50 43.07
N GLN A 6 31.40 75.54 43.88
CA GLN A 6 31.69 74.17 43.38
C GLN A 6 30.41 73.55 42.87
N ARG A 7 30.42 73.12 41.60
CA ARG A 7 29.35 72.28 41.04
C ARG A 7 29.50 70.87 41.62
N PRO A 8 28.39 70.23 42.08
CA PRO A 8 28.47 68.84 42.49
C PRO A 8 28.68 67.95 41.27
N PHE A 9 29.50 66.95 41.43
CA PHE A 9 29.81 65.90 40.47
C PHE A 9 28.52 65.06 40.29
N GLU A 10 27.81 65.25 39.18
CA GLU A 10 26.76 64.35 38.79
C GLU A 10 27.37 63.01 38.39
N MET A 11 27.24 62.01 39.28
CA MET A 11 27.55 60.62 38.99
C MET A 11 26.50 60.18 37.97
N LEU A 12 26.87 60.13 36.68
CA LEU A 12 26.13 59.44 35.64
C LEU A 12 26.06 57.94 36.00
N ALA A 13 25.00 57.58 36.72
CA ALA A 13 24.66 56.17 36.85
C ALA A 13 24.26 55.68 35.47
N THR A 14 25.19 55.06 34.75
CA THR A 14 24.88 54.33 33.54
C THR A 14 23.98 53.17 33.94
N HIS A 15 22.68 53.32 33.75
CA HIS A 15 21.74 52.23 33.81
C HIS A 15 22.11 51.28 32.66
N VAL A 16 22.81 50.21 33.01
CA VAL A 16 23.01 49.11 32.07
C VAL A 16 21.67 48.40 31.93
N ASP A 17 21.04 48.60 30.79
CA ASP A 17 19.79 47.92 30.48
C ASP A 17 20.10 46.47 30.09
N TYR A 18 19.85 45.55 31.00
CA TYR A 18 20.08 44.12 30.79
C TYR A 18 18.93 43.45 30.01
N TRP A 19 17.84 44.16 29.75
CA TRP A 19 16.65 43.64 29.13
C TRP A 19 16.92 43.00 27.75
N PRO A 20 17.72 43.59 26.84
CA PRO A 20 18.04 42.97 25.56
C PRO A 20 18.71 41.60 25.69
N SER A 21 19.64 41.48 26.65
CA SER A 21 20.35 40.21 26.89
C SER A 21 19.43 39.11 27.42
N TYR A 22 18.44 39.43 28.23
CA TYR A 22 17.41 38.46 28.67
C TYR A 22 16.53 38.02 27.52
N VAL A 23 16.16 38.92 26.62
CA VAL A 23 15.34 38.61 25.43
C VAL A 23 16.08 37.66 24.51
N ASP A 24 17.37 37.88 24.27
CA ASP A 24 18.19 37.01 23.43
C ASP A 24 18.28 35.60 24.00
N VAL A 25 18.55 35.44 25.30
CA VAL A 25 18.63 34.15 25.97
C VAL A 25 17.26 33.44 25.91
N LEU A 26 16.17 34.15 26.20
CA LEU A 26 14.81 33.58 26.12
C LEU A 26 14.46 33.14 24.71
N THR A 27 14.85 33.92 23.69
CA THR A 27 14.61 33.58 22.29
C THR A 27 15.37 32.32 21.91
N ILE A 28 16.63 32.17 22.32
CA ILE A 28 17.40 30.95 22.06
C ILE A 28 16.75 29.75 22.75
N VAL A 29 16.39 29.89 24.03
CA VAL A 29 15.72 28.80 24.78
C VAL A 29 14.41 28.39 24.11
N LEU A 30 13.60 29.37 23.68
CA LEU A 30 12.34 29.13 22.96
C LEU A 30 12.60 28.43 21.62
N MET A 31 13.60 28.86 20.85
CA MET A 31 13.98 28.21 19.59
C MET A 31 14.40 26.75 19.82
N VAL A 32 15.22 26.50 20.82
CA VAL A 32 15.66 25.14 21.18
C VAL A 32 14.44 24.28 21.58
N PHE A 33 13.53 24.84 22.38
CA PHE A 33 12.30 24.15 22.80
C PHE A 33 11.39 23.84 21.60
N ILE A 34 11.18 24.80 20.70
CA ILE A 34 10.40 24.59 19.48
C ILE A 34 11.04 23.53 18.60
N LEU A 35 12.37 23.59 18.40
CA LEU A 35 13.10 22.62 17.61
C LEU A 35 13.00 21.22 18.23
N GLN A 36 13.13 21.10 19.54
CA GLN A 36 13.01 19.84 20.25
C GLN A 36 11.59 19.26 20.13
N ASN A 37 10.56 20.08 20.30
CA ASN A 37 9.16 19.66 20.07
C ASN A 37 8.91 19.26 18.62
N PHE A 38 9.46 20.00 17.66
CA PHE A 38 9.37 19.67 16.23
C PHE A 38 10.00 18.32 15.93
N LEU A 39 11.21 18.07 16.43
CA LEU A 39 11.91 16.78 16.27
C LEU A 39 11.19 15.62 16.96
N GLN A 40 10.44 15.86 18.03
CA GLN A 40 9.62 14.85 18.69
C GLN A 40 8.28 14.60 17.97
N THR A 41 7.73 15.62 17.28
CA THR A 41 6.47 15.53 16.55
C THR A 41 6.67 15.02 15.13
N VAL A 42 7.86 15.17 14.54
CA VAL A 42 8.19 14.47 13.29
C VAL A 42 8.17 12.98 13.62
N PRO A 43 7.20 12.19 13.09
CA PRO A 43 7.20 10.76 13.32
C PRO A 43 8.57 10.26 12.86
N ASN A 44 9.29 9.63 13.77
CA ASN A 44 10.48 8.87 13.42
C ASN A 44 9.99 7.80 12.44
N VAL A 45 10.00 8.16 11.15
CA VAL A 45 9.88 7.17 10.09
C VAL A 45 11.13 6.34 10.28
N ASP A 46 10.95 5.19 10.92
CA ASP A 46 12.05 4.31 11.17
C ASP A 46 12.52 3.82 9.79
N VAL A 47 13.62 4.38 9.32
CA VAL A 47 14.19 4.03 8.00
C VAL A 47 14.43 2.53 7.92
N TYR A 48 14.77 1.90 9.05
CA TYR A 48 14.93 0.45 9.15
C TYR A 48 13.62 -0.29 8.89
N ASP A 49 12.50 0.22 9.41
CA ASP A 49 11.19 -0.35 9.19
C ASP A 49 10.76 -0.27 7.72
N MET A 50 11.01 0.86 7.08
CA MET A 50 10.73 1.02 5.65
C MET A 50 11.63 0.12 4.80
N MET A 51 12.91 0.00 5.14
CA MET A 51 13.83 -0.91 4.47
C MET A 51 13.38 -2.37 4.63
N ARG A 52 12.95 -2.77 5.82
CA ARG A 52 12.43 -4.11 6.10
C ARG A 52 11.19 -4.43 5.27
N LEU A 53 10.23 -3.50 5.16
CA LEU A 53 9.05 -3.67 4.31
C LEU A 53 9.43 -3.81 2.84
N ARG A 54 10.32 -2.96 2.37
CA ARG A 54 10.79 -2.99 0.99
C ARG A 54 11.46 -4.30 0.68
N GLN A 55 12.37 -4.76 1.55
CA GLN A 55 13.05 -6.04 1.40
C GLN A 55 12.05 -7.20 1.34
N ALA A 56 11.07 -7.23 2.26
CA ALA A 56 10.05 -8.29 2.26
C ALA A 56 9.19 -8.28 0.99
N GLN A 57 8.89 -7.10 0.45
CA GLN A 57 8.18 -6.96 -0.81
C GLN A 57 9.01 -7.47 -1.99
N ASP A 58 10.28 -7.08 -2.06
CA ASP A 58 11.19 -7.47 -3.15
C ASP A 58 11.46 -8.99 -3.09
N ASP A 59 11.66 -9.56 -1.89
CA ASP A 59 11.86 -11.01 -1.69
C ASP A 59 10.62 -11.80 -2.11
N LEU A 60 9.41 -11.33 -1.76
CA LEU A 60 8.16 -11.98 -2.17
C LEU A 60 7.98 -11.91 -3.69
N GLU A 61 8.20 -10.75 -4.30
CA GLU A 61 8.11 -10.59 -5.75
C GLU A 61 9.07 -11.53 -6.46
N GLN A 62 10.32 -11.61 -5.99
CA GLN A 62 11.31 -12.51 -6.56
C GLN A 62 10.88 -13.97 -6.44
N ALA A 63 10.44 -14.41 -5.25
CA ALA A 63 9.99 -15.79 -5.03
C ALA A 63 8.81 -16.17 -5.92
N LEU A 64 7.85 -15.25 -6.11
CA LEU A 64 6.71 -15.45 -7.02
C LEU A 64 7.16 -15.50 -8.49
N ARG A 65 8.10 -14.64 -8.91
CA ARG A 65 8.65 -14.66 -10.27
C ARG A 65 9.43 -15.95 -10.58
N GLU A 66 10.16 -16.47 -9.61
CA GLU A 66 10.88 -17.75 -9.73
C GLU A 66 9.89 -18.90 -9.84
N GLU A 67 8.89 -18.95 -8.94
CA GLU A 67 7.86 -20.01 -8.92
C GLU A 67 7.02 -20.03 -10.20
N PHE A 68 6.71 -18.85 -10.78
CA PHE A 68 5.88 -18.71 -11.97
C PHE A 68 6.66 -18.32 -13.23
N SER A 69 7.94 -18.64 -13.30
CA SER A 69 8.80 -18.19 -14.41
C SER A 69 8.27 -18.61 -15.79
N GLY A 70 7.68 -19.80 -15.92
CA GLY A 70 7.07 -20.27 -17.16
C GLY A 70 5.85 -19.43 -17.56
N GLU A 71 4.94 -19.19 -16.64
CA GLU A 71 3.71 -18.41 -16.86
C GLU A 71 4.01 -16.92 -17.12
N VAL A 72 5.08 -16.40 -16.51
CA VAL A 72 5.58 -15.03 -16.78
C VAL A 72 6.13 -14.91 -18.20
N LEU A 73 6.96 -15.87 -18.64
CA LEU A 73 7.50 -15.90 -20.01
C LEU A 73 6.39 -16.00 -21.07
N LEU A 74 5.30 -16.67 -20.76
CA LEU A 74 4.12 -16.79 -21.62
C LEU A 74 3.21 -15.54 -21.57
N GLY A 75 3.54 -14.53 -20.75
CA GLY A 75 2.72 -13.33 -20.58
C GLY A 75 1.37 -13.58 -19.90
N LYS A 76 1.24 -14.68 -19.13
CA LYS A 76 0.01 -15.02 -18.40
C LYS A 76 -0.03 -14.47 -16.99
N ILE A 77 1.14 -14.15 -16.43
CA ILE A 77 1.29 -13.51 -15.11
C ILE A 77 2.16 -12.27 -15.28
N HIS A 78 1.70 -11.15 -14.71
CA HIS A 78 2.42 -9.89 -14.67
C HIS A 78 2.53 -9.38 -13.25
N PHE A 79 3.67 -8.76 -12.94
CA PHE A 79 3.96 -8.17 -11.65
C PHE A 79 4.15 -6.65 -11.82
N GLU A 80 3.52 -5.90 -10.92
CA GLU A 80 3.67 -4.47 -10.82
C GLU A 80 3.93 -4.11 -9.36
N SER A 81 5.07 -3.46 -9.09
CA SER A 81 5.49 -3.10 -7.74
C SER A 81 5.43 -1.58 -7.57
N SER A 82 4.82 -1.14 -6.50
CA SER A 82 4.79 0.25 -6.07
C SER A 82 5.05 0.33 -4.56
N PRO A 83 5.31 1.50 -3.98
CA PRO A 83 5.58 1.59 -2.55
C PRO A 83 4.48 0.93 -1.71
N ASN A 84 4.84 -0.07 -0.91
CA ASN A 84 3.95 -0.84 -0.03
C ASN A 84 2.84 -1.65 -0.73
N LEU A 85 2.92 -1.84 -2.04
CA LEU A 85 1.94 -2.62 -2.80
C LEU A 85 2.64 -3.47 -3.84
N LEU A 86 2.37 -4.78 -3.83
CA LEU A 86 2.71 -5.70 -4.91
C LEU A 86 1.41 -6.17 -5.56
N ARG A 87 1.27 -5.88 -6.85
CA ARG A 87 0.16 -6.33 -7.68
C ARG A 87 0.63 -7.50 -8.54
N VAL A 88 -0.10 -8.60 -8.48
CA VAL A 88 0.10 -9.78 -9.32
C VAL A 88 -1.15 -9.99 -10.17
N ARG A 89 -1.00 -9.86 -11.47
CA ARG A 89 -2.09 -10.01 -12.43
C ARG A 89 -2.01 -11.36 -13.11
N PHE A 90 -3.11 -12.11 -13.06
CA PHE A 90 -3.28 -13.42 -13.72
C PHE A 90 -4.29 -13.29 -14.85
N SER A 91 -3.97 -13.80 -16.03
CA SER A 91 -4.94 -13.88 -17.11
C SER A 91 -6.07 -14.88 -16.77
N GLU A 92 -7.31 -14.59 -17.18
CA GLU A 92 -8.48 -15.45 -16.93
C GLU A 92 -8.24 -16.88 -17.40
N GLU A 93 -7.74 -17.06 -18.62
CA GLU A 93 -7.53 -18.37 -19.24
C GLU A 93 -6.56 -19.29 -18.49
N LEU A 94 -5.70 -18.71 -17.62
CA LEU A 94 -4.80 -19.45 -16.76
C LEU A 94 -5.55 -20.07 -15.57
N LEU A 95 -6.60 -19.42 -15.11
CA LEU A 95 -7.27 -19.76 -13.86
C LEU A 95 -8.62 -20.45 -14.08
N PHE A 96 -9.39 -20.03 -15.09
CA PHE A 96 -10.78 -20.43 -15.26
C PHE A 96 -11.03 -21.02 -16.66
N PRO A 97 -11.95 -22.00 -16.77
CA PRO A 97 -12.52 -22.36 -18.06
C PRO A 97 -13.31 -21.17 -18.62
N THR A 98 -13.47 -21.14 -19.93
CA THR A 98 -14.21 -20.07 -20.63
C THR A 98 -15.62 -19.91 -20.06
N LYS A 99 -15.98 -18.70 -19.66
CA LYS A 99 -17.29 -18.32 -19.07
C LYS A 99 -17.61 -18.98 -17.73
N GLU A 100 -16.68 -19.71 -17.14
CA GLU A 100 -16.84 -20.31 -15.82
C GLU A 100 -16.35 -19.35 -14.73
N TYR A 101 -16.87 -19.54 -13.52
CA TYR A 101 -16.44 -18.78 -12.34
C TYR A 101 -15.70 -19.64 -11.32
N ARG A 102 -15.66 -20.94 -11.52
CA ARG A 102 -14.87 -21.86 -10.69
C ARG A 102 -13.52 -22.09 -11.30
N LEU A 103 -12.49 -22.12 -10.44
CA LEU A 103 -11.14 -22.44 -10.85
C LEU A 103 -11.10 -23.78 -11.59
N ALA A 104 -10.37 -23.79 -12.72
CA ALA A 104 -9.97 -25.04 -13.34
C ALA A 104 -8.97 -25.76 -12.42
N GLU A 105 -8.76 -27.06 -12.63
CA GLU A 105 -7.75 -27.84 -11.88
C GLU A 105 -6.37 -27.17 -11.94
N ALA A 106 -5.94 -26.74 -13.14
CA ALA A 106 -4.67 -26.02 -13.31
C ALA A 106 -4.66 -24.67 -12.56
N GLY A 107 -5.79 -23.93 -12.61
CA GLY A 107 -5.93 -22.65 -11.89
C GLY A 107 -5.90 -22.83 -10.37
N ALA A 108 -6.51 -23.90 -9.87
CA ALA A 108 -6.46 -24.27 -8.47
C ALA A 108 -5.01 -24.56 -8.00
N GLN A 109 -4.25 -25.29 -8.81
CA GLN A 109 -2.83 -25.59 -8.54
C GLN A 109 -1.99 -24.29 -8.53
N ILE A 110 -2.26 -23.36 -9.43
CA ILE A 110 -1.58 -22.05 -9.45
C ILE A 110 -1.88 -21.27 -8.17
N MET A 111 -3.14 -21.19 -7.75
CA MET A 111 -3.50 -20.51 -6.51
C MET A 111 -2.94 -21.19 -5.27
N GLN A 112 -2.84 -22.53 -5.26
CA GLN A 112 -2.17 -23.27 -4.20
C GLN A 112 -0.67 -22.94 -4.12
N ARG A 113 0.04 -22.92 -5.26
CA ARG A 113 1.45 -22.52 -5.33
C ARG A 113 1.63 -21.08 -4.85
N CYS A 114 0.75 -20.18 -5.29
CA CYS A 114 0.75 -18.78 -4.85
C CYS A 114 0.56 -18.66 -3.33
N ALA A 115 -0.44 -19.36 -2.77
CA ALA A 115 -0.68 -19.37 -1.32
C ALA A 115 0.52 -19.93 -0.54
N LYS A 116 1.19 -20.95 -1.05
CA LYS A 116 2.40 -21.52 -0.44
C LYS A 116 3.54 -20.49 -0.39
N VAL A 117 3.80 -19.76 -1.48
CA VAL A 117 4.84 -18.72 -1.51
C VAL A 117 4.45 -17.57 -0.56
N LEU A 118 3.20 -17.12 -0.57
CA LEU A 118 2.71 -16.10 0.35
C LEU A 118 2.86 -16.50 1.83
N GLY A 119 2.69 -17.79 2.14
CA GLY A 119 2.87 -18.35 3.48
C GLY A 119 4.33 -18.35 3.97
N THR A 120 5.33 -18.07 3.11
CA THR A 120 6.75 -17.92 3.53
C THR A 120 7.05 -16.53 4.08
N VAL A 121 6.21 -15.54 3.79
CA VAL A 121 6.38 -14.17 4.27
C VAL A 121 5.78 -14.02 5.66
N ASP A 122 6.47 -13.30 6.53
CA ASP A 122 5.93 -12.93 7.86
C ASP A 122 4.61 -12.17 7.69
N GLU A 123 3.52 -12.78 8.14
CA GLU A 123 2.17 -12.20 8.05
C GLU A 123 2.03 -10.83 8.71
N SER A 124 2.93 -10.47 9.61
CA SER A 124 2.95 -9.14 10.23
C SER A 124 3.36 -8.03 9.26
N LEU A 125 4.01 -8.36 8.15
CA LEU A 125 4.55 -7.40 7.18
C LEU A 125 3.54 -7.01 6.09
N TYR A 126 2.42 -7.74 5.97
CA TYR A 126 1.33 -7.33 5.08
C TYR A 126 0.01 -7.19 5.83
N LYS A 127 -0.72 -6.15 5.48
CA LYS A 127 -2.01 -5.83 6.10
C LYS A 127 -3.13 -6.67 5.49
N LYS A 128 -3.14 -6.79 4.16
CA LYS A 128 -4.23 -7.39 3.41
C LYS A 128 -3.79 -7.88 2.04
N ILE A 129 -4.46 -8.91 1.55
CA ILE A 129 -4.41 -9.38 0.18
C ILE A 129 -5.83 -9.17 -0.39
N GLN A 130 -5.94 -8.27 -1.36
CA GLN A 130 -7.20 -8.00 -2.05
C GLN A 130 -7.21 -8.78 -3.36
N VAL A 131 -8.25 -9.57 -3.57
CA VAL A 131 -8.47 -10.31 -4.80
C VAL A 131 -9.48 -9.54 -5.62
N GLU A 132 -9.08 -9.06 -6.78
CA GLU A 132 -9.88 -8.22 -7.67
C GLU A 132 -10.24 -8.98 -8.95
N GLY A 133 -11.53 -9.06 -9.23
CA GLY A 133 -12.06 -9.70 -10.45
C GLY A 133 -12.47 -8.67 -11.48
N HIS A 134 -12.00 -8.87 -12.72
CA HIS A 134 -12.30 -8.02 -13.86
C HIS A 134 -12.79 -8.85 -15.05
N THR A 135 -13.61 -8.24 -15.91
CA THR A 135 -14.10 -8.84 -17.17
C THR A 135 -13.81 -7.89 -18.34
N ASP A 136 -13.97 -8.37 -19.53
CA ASP A 136 -14.17 -7.53 -20.71
C ASP A 136 -15.59 -6.94 -20.75
N ASN A 137 -15.90 -6.18 -21.79
CA ASN A 137 -17.22 -5.57 -22.00
C ASN A 137 -18.22 -6.47 -22.75
N VAL A 138 -17.88 -7.74 -22.99
CA VAL A 138 -18.79 -8.67 -23.66
C VAL A 138 -19.89 -9.09 -22.68
N PRO A 139 -21.18 -8.82 -22.99
CA PRO A 139 -22.27 -9.20 -22.10
C PRO A 139 -22.37 -10.72 -21.94
N LEU A 140 -22.61 -11.15 -20.71
CA LEU A 140 -22.99 -12.54 -20.46
C LEU A 140 -24.44 -12.77 -20.96
N LEU A 141 -24.58 -13.68 -21.90
CA LEU A 141 -25.90 -14.08 -22.41
C LEU A 141 -26.38 -15.35 -21.67
N GLY A 142 -27.35 -15.20 -20.80
CA GLY A 142 -27.96 -16.35 -20.09
C GLY A 142 -28.82 -15.91 -18.91
N ALA A 143 -29.75 -16.78 -18.52
CA ALA A 143 -30.59 -16.56 -17.34
C ALA A 143 -30.04 -17.21 -16.05
N SER A 144 -28.94 -17.94 -16.15
CA SER A 144 -28.29 -18.63 -15.02
C SER A 144 -27.24 -17.74 -14.34
N TYR A 145 -26.94 -18.04 -13.09
CA TYR A 145 -25.88 -17.39 -12.35
C TYR A 145 -24.50 -17.87 -12.82
N PRO A 146 -23.54 -16.96 -13.03
CA PRO A 146 -23.63 -15.50 -13.03
C PRO A 146 -24.32 -14.96 -14.28
N SER A 147 -25.17 -13.93 -14.15
CA SER A 147 -25.97 -13.38 -15.25
C SER A 147 -25.43 -12.06 -15.84
N ASN A 148 -24.42 -11.49 -15.25
CA ASN A 148 -23.74 -10.26 -15.71
C ASN A 148 -22.28 -10.23 -15.27
N ASN A 149 -21.53 -9.25 -15.81
CA ASN A 149 -20.09 -9.09 -15.56
C ASN A 149 -19.75 -8.76 -14.10
N TRP A 150 -20.62 -8.07 -13.36
CA TRP A 150 -20.48 -7.86 -11.93
C TRP A 150 -20.51 -9.17 -11.13
N GLN A 151 -21.50 -10.00 -11.42
CA GLN A 151 -21.65 -11.29 -10.75
C GLN A 151 -20.51 -12.25 -11.13
N LEU A 152 -20.07 -12.24 -12.40
CA LEU A 152 -18.98 -13.10 -12.85
C LEU A 152 -17.67 -12.74 -12.15
N SER A 153 -17.30 -11.45 -12.16
CA SER A 153 -16.06 -10.98 -11.51
C SER A 153 -16.09 -11.21 -9.99
N SER A 154 -17.24 -10.99 -9.35
CA SER A 154 -17.44 -11.26 -7.92
C SER A 154 -17.30 -12.75 -7.58
N ALA A 155 -17.97 -13.63 -8.34
CA ALA A 155 -17.91 -15.07 -8.13
C ALA A 155 -16.48 -15.62 -8.28
N ARG A 156 -15.73 -15.12 -9.27
CA ARG A 156 -14.33 -15.50 -9.51
C ARG A 156 -13.41 -15.05 -8.39
N ALA A 157 -13.53 -13.79 -7.97
CA ALA A 157 -12.73 -13.27 -6.84
C ALA A 157 -13.02 -14.06 -5.56
N LEU A 158 -14.29 -14.40 -5.31
CA LEU A 158 -14.67 -15.19 -4.13
C LEU A 158 -14.15 -16.62 -4.20
N ASP A 159 -14.17 -17.26 -5.37
CA ASP A 159 -13.64 -18.62 -5.54
C ASP A 159 -12.14 -18.67 -5.28
N VAL A 160 -11.38 -17.68 -5.77
CA VAL A 160 -9.94 -17.51 -5.46
C VAL A 160 -9.72 -17.32 -3.96
N VAL A 161 -10.45 -16.41 -3.30
CA VAL A 161 -10.35 -16.19 -1.83
C VAL A 161 -10.62 -17.48 -1.07
N THR A 162 -11.67 -18.20 -1.44
CA THR A 162 -12.03 -19.47 -0.81
C THR A 162 -10.89 -20.48 -0.96
N HIS A 163 -10.32 -20.58 -2.16
CA HIS A 163 -9.22 -21.49 -2.43
C HIS A 163 -7.95 -21.13 -1.64
N MET A 164 -7.58 -19.85 -1.61
CA MET A 164 -6.43 -19.38 -0.82
C MET A 164 -6.61 -19.63 0.69
N THR A 165 -7.84 -19.45 1.19
CA THR A 165 -8.17 -19.76 2.59
C THR A 165 -7.96 -21.24 2.91
N THR A 166 -8.41 -22.14 2.04
CA THR A 166 -8.22 -23.59 2.24
C THR A 166 -6.74 -24.02 2.15
N HIS A 167 -5.88 -23.16 1.58
CA HIS A 167 -4.44 -23.39 1.48
C HIS A 167 -3.60 -22.56 2.47
N GLY A 168 -4.23 -22.12 3.57
CA GLY A 168 -3.52 -21.62 4.74
C GLY A 168 -3.39 -20.10 4.85
N ILE A 169 -3.92 -19.32 3.89
CA ILE A 169 -4.00 -17.86 4.06
C ILE A 169 -5.17 -17.53 4.98
N ARG A 170 -4.91 -16.74 6.04
CA ARG A 170 -5.95 -16.40 7.02
C ARG A 170 -7.06 -15.56 6.41
N PRO A 171 -8.34 -15.87 6.66
CA PRO A 171 -9.48 -15.13 6.09
C PRO A 171 -9.46 -13.63 6.40
N GLU A 172 -8.96 -13.25 7.58
CA GLU A 172 -8.88 -11.84 8.00
C GLU A 172 -7.92 -11.01 7.12
N LYS A 173 -6.99 -11.68 6.45
CA LYS A 173 -6.04 -11.08 5.52
C LYS A 173 -6.60 -10.93 4.10
N LEU A 174 -7.71 -11.60 3.79
CA LEU A 174 -8.27 -11.66 2.44
C LEU A 174 -9.48 -10.73 2.27
N SER A 175 -9.67 -10.21 1.07
CA SER A 175 -10.92 -9.60 0.62
C SER A 175 -11.15 -9.89 -0.86
N ALA A 176 -12.41 -10.06 -1.25
CA ALA A 176 -12.82 -10.18 -2.64
C ALA A 176 -13.47 -8.87 -3.10
N ASN A 177 -12.97 -8.34 -4.20
CA ASN A 177 -13.50 -7.15 -4.85
C ASN A 177 -13.91 -7.51 -6.30
N ALA A 178 -14.89 -6.81 -6.82
CA ALA A 178 -15.36 -7.03 -8.18
C ALA A 178 -15.46 -5.68 -8.89
N TYR A 179 -15.03 -5.62 -10.14
CA TYR A 179 -15.09 -4.41 -10.95
C TYR A 179 -15.90 -4.61 -12.24
N GLY A 180 -16.21 -5.87 -12.59
CA GLY A 180 -16.87 -6.17 -13.87
C GLY A 180 -16.05 -5.64 -15.03
N GLU A 181 -16.70 -4.97 -15.97
CA GLU A 181 -16.12 -4.33 -17.15
C GLU A 181 -15.71 -2.85 -16.94
N PHE A 182 -15.90 -2.31 -15.72
CA PHE A 182 -15.84 -0.86 -15.46
C PHE A 182 -14.46 -0.37 -14.99
N ASP A 183 -13.49 -1.26 -14.92
CA ASP A 183 -12.09 -0.91 -14.68
C ASP A 183 -11.19 -1.64 -15.70
N PRO A 184 -11.23 -1.22 -16.97
CA PRO A 184 -10.47 -1.86 -18.04
C PRO A 184 -8.98 -1.51 -17.95
N PHE A 185 -8.13 -2.52 -18.13
CA PHE A 185 -6.68 -2.34 -18.26
C PHE A 185 -6.26 -1.89 -19.67
N ALA A 186 -6.98 -2.39 -20.68
CA ALA A 186 -6.76 -2.07 -22.08
C ALA A 186 -8.08 -1.72 -22.76
N GLY A 187 -8.02 -1.15 -23.99
CA GLY A 187 -9.21 -0.94 -24.80
C GLY A 187 -9.97 -2.25 -25.04
N ASN A 188 -11.29 -2.17 -25.09
CA ASN A 188 -12.16 -3.31 -25.41
C ASN A 188 -12.49 -3.47 -26.90
N ASP A 189 -11.79 -2.69 -27.76
CA ASP A 189 -12.10 -2.59 -29.20
C ASP A 189 -11.61 -3.81 -30.01
N ASP A 190 -10.69 -4.56 -29.46
CA ASP A 190 -10.11 -5.75 -30.08
C ASP A 190 -10.02 -6.94 -29.10
N PRO A 191 -9.89 -8.17 -29.64
CA PRO A 191 -9.81 -9.38 -28.81
C PRO A 191 -8.60 -9.43 -27.87
N GLN A 192 -7.50 -8.74 -28.23
CA GLN A 192 -6.28 -8.70 -27.40
C GLN A 192 -6.53 -7.84 -26.14
N GLY A 193 -7.10 -6.65 -26.30
CA GLY A 193 -7.47 -5.79 -25.18
C GLY A 193 -8.50 -6.44 -24.28
N GLN A 194 -9.53 -7.08 -24.86
CA GLN A 194 -10.51 -7.85 -24.12
C GLN A 194 -9.86 -8.98 -23.29
N ALA A 195 -8.90 -9.70 -23.85
CA ALA A 195 -8.17 -10.76 -23.14
C ALA A 195 -7.35 -10.19 -21.96
N GLN A 196 -6.77 -8.98 -22.09
CA GLN A 196 -6.07 -8.31 -20.99
C GLN A 196 -7.02 -7.81 -19.90
N ASN A 197 -8.25 -7.46 -20.26
CA ASN A 197 -9.28 -7.04 -19.30
C ASN A 197 -9.83 -8.22 -18.50
N ARG A 198 -9.94 -9.40 -19.09
CA ARG A 198 -10.34 -10.63 -18.38
C ARG A 198 -9.19 -11.12 -17.50
N ARG A 199 -9.17 -10.68 -16.25
CA ARG A 199 -8.06 -10.92 -15.32
C ARG A 199 -8.52 -11.04 -13.87
N ILE A 200 -7.65 -11.64 -13.06
CA ILE A 200 -7.69 -11.55 -11.61
C ILE A 200 -6.42 -10.82 -11.16
N GLU A 201 -6.55 -9.89 -10.25
CA GLU A 201 -5.44 -9.21 -9.61
C GLU A 201 -5.37 -9.56 -8.13
N LEU A 202 -4.17 -9.90 -7.64
CA LEU A 202 -3.88 -9.99 -6.22
C LEU A 202 -3.09 -8.74 -5.81
N LEU A 203 -3.67 -7.93 -4.94
CA LEU A 203 -3.04 -6.74 -4.38
C LEU A 203 -2.58 -7.05 -2.96
N ILE A 204 -1.28 -7.22 -2.79
CA ILE A 204 -0.67 -7.48 -1.48
C ILE A 204 -0.23 -6.14 -0.90
N VAL A 205 -0.95 -5.69 0.14
CA VAL A 205 -0.70 -4.40 0.80
C VAL A 205 0.23 -4.61 1.98
N PHE A 206 1.46 -4.13 1.86
CA PHE A 206 2.46 -4.19 2.93
C PHE A 206 2.25 -3.06 3.94
N SER A 207 2.40 -3.40 5.22
CA SER A 207 2.24 -2.44 6.32
C SER A 207 2.90 -3.00 7.57
N LEU A 208 3.54 -2.13 8.34
CA LEU A 208 4.07 -2.51 9.65
C LEU A 208 2.94 -2.70 10.67
N PRO A 209 3.09 -3.67 11.59
CA PRO A 209 2.17 -3.82 12.70
C PRO A 209 2.15 -2.53 13.55
N GLY A 210 0.94 -2.04 13.87
CA GLY A 210 0.75 -0.90 14.76
C GLY A 210 0.64 0.48 14.12
N ARG A 211 0.85 0.62 12.80
CA ARG A 211 0.50 1.86 12.08
C ARG A 211 -0.87 1.72 11.42
N THR A 212 -1.90 2.09 12.16
CA THR A 212 -3.18 2.41 11.52
C THR A 212 -2.96 3.70 10.71
N THR A 213 -2.92 3.60 9.39
CA THR A 213 -3.21 4.77 8.56
C THR A 213 -4.62 5.19 8.92
N SER A 214 -4.76 6.24 9.73
CA SER A 214 -6.03 6.91 9.93
C SER A 214 -6.44 7.40 8.55
N SER A 215 -7.38 6.68 7.92
CA SER A 215 -8.10 7.23 6.78
C SER A 215 -8.75 8.53 7.25
N PRO A 216 -8.59 9.66 6.55
CA PRO A 216 -9.38 10.82 6.86
C PRO A 216 -10.84 10.41 6.74
N SER A 217 -11.58 10.54 7.83
CA SER A 217 -13.04 10.41 7.83
C SER A 217 -13.62 11.43 6.86
N LEU A 218 -14.32 10.94 5.85
CA LEU A 218 -15.20 11.75 4.99
C LEU A 218 -16.34 12.37 5.80
#